data_e00d5059e75f114366eef523e0ed1734
#
_entry.id   e00d5059e75f114366eef523e0ed1734
#
_cell.length_a   1.000
_cell.length_b   1.000
_cell.length_c   1.000
_cell.angle_alpha   90.00
_cell.angle_beta   90.00
_cell.angle_gamma   90.00
#
_symmetry.space_group_name_H-M   'P 1'
#
loop_
_entity.id
_entity.type
_entity.pdbx_description
1 polymer ?
#
loop_
_entity_poly.entity_id
_entity_poly.type
_entity_poly.pdbx_seq_one_letter_code
_entity_poly.pdbx_strand_id
1 'polypeptide(L)'
;IYNGIKVFTYGGRDADEIQTKDIEKWLLEAEKLYTPCHEEDGQMPPPGYTELVKQGIVKEINPMNEYLDNILSVINVDAIRKRDLRVAVDPMYGVSLTALSTILAVARCTVETINAQHDTLFGGKMPAPAQDTLKNLQNYVLDRYCDIGIATDGDADRLGVIDDKGHYLHANQILVMLYYYLLKYKGWRGDAVRNLATTHMLDKVAESFGQKCYEV
;
A
#
# COMPACT_ATOMS: atom_id res chain seq x y z
N ILE A 1 9.65 -14.12 -12.58
CA ILE A 1 9.47 -12.69 -12.27
C ILE A 1 8.27 -12.23 -13.05
N TYR A 2 7.26 -11.76 -12.38
CA TYR A 2 6.09 -11.17 -13.03
C TYR A 2 6.30 -9.65 -13.06
N ASN A 3 6.33 -9.08 -14.25
CA ASN A 3 6.31 -7.64 -14.45
C ASN A 3 4.94 -7.26 -15.00
N GLY A 4 4.39 -6.16 -14.50
CA GLY A 4 3.14 -5.60 -15.00
C GLY A 4 3.18 -4.08 -14.95
N ILE A 5 2.41 -3.47 -15.84
CA ILE A 5 2.19 -2.04 -15.85
C ILE A 5 0.73 -1.82 -15.45
N LYS A 6 0.50 -1.07 -14.37
CA LYS A 6 -0.84 -0.60 -14.01
C LYS A 6 -1.09 0.71 -14.74
N VAL A 7 -2.23 0.81 -15.40
CA VAL A 7 -2.65 2.02 -16.12
C VAL A 7 -3.82 2.65 -15.38
N PHE A 8 -3.69 3.93 -15.08
CA PHE A 8 -4.74 4.71 -14.43
C PHE A 8 -5.37 5.68 -15.41
N THR A 9 -6.70 5.78 -15.37
CA THR A 9 -7.46 6.74 -16.15
C THR A 9 -7.64 8.05 -15.39
N TYR A 10 -8.23 9.03 -16.05
CA TYR A 10 -8.56 10.31 -15.42
C TYR A 10 -9.34 10.09 -14.09
N GLY A 11 -8.88 10.77 -13.04
CA GLY A 11 -9.43 10.64 -11.68
C GLY A 11 -8.78 9.54 -10.84
N GLY A 12 -7.70 8.89 -11.30
CA GLY A 12 -6.93 7.90 -10.54
C GLY A 12 -7.60 6.52 -10.45
N ARG A 13 -8.56 6.23 -11.33
CA ARG A 13 -9.23 4.94 -11.42
C ARG A 13 -8.41 3.98 -12.27
N ASP A 14 -8.33 2.70 -11.89
CA ASP A 14 -7.73 1.66 -12.73
C ASP A 14 -8.42 1.61 -14.10
N ALA A 15 -7.62 1.43 -15.15
CA ALA A 15 -8.13 1.15 -16.49
C ALA A 15 -8.91 -0.17 -16.48
N ASP A 16 -10.08 -0.17 -17.12
CA ASP A 16 -10.87 -1.38 -17.27
C ASP A 16 -10.30 -2.33 -18.34
N GLU A 17 -10.87 -3.52 -18.46
CA GLU A 17 -10.40 -4.55 -19.37
C GLU A 17 -10.47 -4.11 -20.85
N ILE A 18 -11.42 -3.26 -21.22
CA ILE A 18 -11.54 -2.76 -22.59
C ILE A 18 -10.38 -1.80 -22.89
N GLN A 19 -10.13 -0.87 -21.96
CA GLN A 19 -9.05 0.11 -22.08
C GLN A 19 -7.67 -0.56 -22.11
N THR A 20 -7.44 -1.55 -21.27
CA THR A 20 -6.17 -2.28 -21.25
C THR A 20 -5.96 -3.09 -22.54
N LYS A 21 -7.00 -3.74 -23.08
CA LYS A 21 -6.92 -4.43 -24.37
C LYS A 21 -6.65 -3.49 -25.54
N ASP A 22 -7.22 -2.30 -25.53
CA ASP A 22 -6.93 -1.29 -26.55
C ASP A 22 -5.48 -0.82 -26.47
N ILE A 23 -4.93 -0.62 -25.26
CA ILE A 23 -3.53 -0.26 -25.06
C ILE A 23 -2.61 -1.39 -25.56
N GLU A 24 -2.90 -2.65 -25.22
CA GLU A 24 -2.14 -3.81 -25.69
C GLU A 24 -2.12 -3.89 -27.22
N LYS A 25 -3.25 -3.63 -27.87
CA LYS A 25 -3.34 -3.58 -29.32
C LYS A 25 -2.42 -2.52 -29.92
N TRP A 26 -2.43 -1.30 -29.35
CA TRP A 26 -1.54 -0.22 -29.80
C TRP A 26 -0.06 -0.54 -29.56
N LEU A 27 0.28 -1.23 -28.45
CA LEU A 27 1.64 -1.69 -28.21
C LEU A 27 2.11 -2.68 -29.26
N LEU A 28 1.27 -3.64 -29.65
CA LEU A 28 1.57 -4.61 -30.71
C LEU A 28 1.74 -3.95 -32.09
N GLU A 29 0.98 -2.89 -32.36
CA GLU A 29 1.15 -2.10 -33.59
C GLU A 29 2.44 -1.27 -33.55
N ALA A 30 2.76 -0.66 -32.41
CA ALA A 30 4.00 0.10 -32.22
C ALA A 30 5.24 -0.80 -32.32
N GLU A 31 5.17 -2.03 -31.80
CA GLU A 31 6.27 -3.01 -31.90
C GLU A 31 6.59 -3.35 -33.36
N LYS A 32 5.58 -3.44 -34.23
CA LYS A 32 5.78 -3.67 -35.68
C LYS A 32 6.46 -2.49 -36.38
N LEU A 33 6.32 -1.27 -35.84
CA LEU A 33 6.95 -0.07 -36.35
C LEU A 33 8.35 0.17 -35.75
N TYR A 34 8.64 -0.49 -34.63
CA TYR A 34 9.92 -0.42 -33.95
C TYR A 34 10.88 -1.45 -34.58
N THR A 35 11.77 -0.95 -35.42
CA THR A 35 12.92 -1.71 -35.87
C THR A 35 14.02 -1.54 -34.83
N PRO A 36 14.48 -2.60 -34.12
CA PRO A 36 15.61 -2.49 -33.20
C PRO A 36 16.80 -1.94 -34.00
N CYS A 37 17.36 -0.81 -33.57
CA CYS A 37 18.59 -0.28 -34.17
C CYS A 37 19.73 -1.26 -33.87
N HIS A 38 20.17 -1.99 -34.84
CA HIS A 38 21.42 -2.74 -34.76
C HIS A 38 22.56 -1.79 -35.08
N GLU A 39 23.65 -1.85 -34.32
CA GLU A 39 24.86 -1.03 -34.54
C GLU A 39 25.39 -1.17 -35.97
N GLU A 40 25.08 -2.29 -36.64
CA GLU A 40 25.44 -2.59 -38.03
C GLU A 40 24.71 -1.72 -39.07
N ASP A 41 23.57 -1.13 -38.72
CA ASP A 41 22.79 -0.28 -39.65
C ASP A 41 23.16 1.21 -39.63
N GLY A 42 24.20 1.58 -38.90
CA GLY A 42 24.66 2.99 -38.77
C GLY A 42 23.64 3.92 -38.09
N GLN A 43 22.60 3.37 -37.52
CA GLN A 43 21.66 4.13 -36.69
C GLN A 43 22.19 4.24 -35.25
N MET A 44 22.17 5.43 -34.70
CA MET A 44 22.56 5.64 -33.31
C MET A 44 21.59 4.93 -32.37
N PRO A 45 22.09 4.18 -31.38
CA PRO A 45 21.22 3.59 -30.36
C PRO A 45 20.39 4.68 -29.69
N PRO A 46 19.19 4.37 -29.21
CA PRO A 46 18.37 5.35 -28.51
C PRO A 46 19.15 5.95 -27.33
N PRO A 47 19.00 7.25 -27.04
CA PRO A 47 19.71 7.90 -25.95
C PRO A 47 19.45 7.20 -24.64
N GLY A 48 20.50 6.98 -23.84
CA GLY A 48 20.39 6.37 -22.53
C GLY A 48 19.63 7.26 -21.54
N TYR A 49 19.14 6.66 -20.46
CA TYR A 49 18.36 7.35 -19.41
C TYR A 49 18.99 8.70 -18.96
N THR A 50 20.29 8.68 -18.65
CA THR A 50 21.02 9.89 -18.20
C THR A 50 20.96 11.02 -19.23
N GLU A 51 21.03 10.70 -20.52
CA GLU A 51 20.95 11.68 -21.58
C GLU A 51 19.53 12.24 -21.75
N LEU A 52 18.50 11.38 -21.63
CA LEU A 52 17.11 11.80 -21.64
C LEU A 52 16.76 12.72 -20.47
N VAL A 53 17.32 12.47 -19.28
CA VAL A 53 17.20 13.38 -18.12
C VAL A 53 17.86 14.72 -18.40
N LYS A 54 19.10 14.74 -18.95
CA LYS A 54 19.81 16.00 -19.31
C LYS A 54 19.05 16.82 -20.36
N GLN A 55 18.41 16.15 -21.31
CA GLN A 55 17.61 16.79 -22.35
C GLN A 55 16.24 17.26 -21.83
N GLY A 56 15.87 16.93 -20.58
CA GLY A 56 14.58 17.28 -19.99
C GLY A 56 13.39 16.48 -20.54
N ILE A 57 13.65 15.43 -21.32
CA ILE A 57 12.63 14.51 -21.83
C ILE A 57 12.11 13.63 -20.69
N VAL A 58 13.01 13.17 -19.81
CA VAL A 58 12.70 12.47 -18.58
C VAL A 58 12.91 13.43 -17.41
N LYS A 59 11.91 13.55 -16.54
CA LYS A 59 11.97 14.35 -15.32
C LYS A 59 11.85 13.44 -14.12
N GLU A 60 12.87 13.46 -13.25
CA GLU A 60 12.81 12.81 -11.95
C GLU A 60 11.98 13.65 -10.98
N ILE A 61 11.09 13.01 -10.26
CA ILE A 61 10.28 13.63 -9.21
C ILE A 61 10.43 12.86 -7.90
N ASN A 62 10.31 13.56 -6.78
CA ASN A 62 10.20 12.93 -5.46
C ASN A 62 8.86 13.35 -4.83
N PRO A 63 7.81 12.53 -4.93
CA PRO A 63 6.49 12.86 -4.41
C PRO A 63 6.33 12.57 -2.91
N MET A 64 7.38 12.14 -2.20
CA MET A 64 7.28 11.64 -0.82
C MET A 64 6.65 12.66 0.13
N ASN A 65 7.08 13.92 0.08
CA ASN A 65 6.55 14.94 1.00
C ASN A 65 5.08 15.22 0.74
N GLU A 66 4.68 15.37 -0.53
CA GLU A 66 3.28 15.57 -0.90
C GLU A 66 2.40 14.38 -0.49
N TYR A 67 2.92 13.16 -0.68
CA TYR A 67 2.26 11.94 -0.22
C TYR A 67 2.04 11.93 1.30
N LEU A 68 3.09 12.25 2.08
CA LEU A 68 3.01 12.30 3.54
C LEU A 68 2.02 13.36 4.02
N ASP A 69 2.05 14.56 3.45
CA ASP A 69 1.15 15.65 3.78
C ASP A 69 -0.31 15.26 3.51
N ASN A 70 -0.57 14.62 2.38
CA ASN A 70 -1.90 14.12 2.04
C ASN A 70 -2.40 13.06 3.03
N ILE A 71 -1.57 12.09 3.41
CA ILE A 71 -1.93 11.09 4.43
C ILE A 71 -2.20 11.76 5.78
N LEU A 72 -1.32 12.65 6.24
CA LEU A 72 -1.47 13.36 7.51
C LEU A 72 -2.74 14.23 7.55
N SER A 73 -3.19 14.75 6.41
CA SER A 73 -4.43 15.53 6.32
C SER A 73 -5.70 14.69 6.55
N VAL A 74 -5.64 13.40 6.26
CA VAL A 74 -6.79 12.48 6.35
C VAL A 74 -6.90 11.84 7.73
N ILE A 75 -5.77 11.54 8.39
CA ILE A 75 -5.75 10.87 9.69
C ILE A 75 -5.96 11.85 10.85
N ASN A 76 -6.45 11.36 11.99
CA ASN A 76 -6.56 12.15 13.21
C ASN A 76 -5.28 12.03 14.06
N VAL A 77 -4.24 12.75 13.65
CA VAL A 77 -2.92 12.74 14.30
C VAL A 77 -3.00 13.09 15.79
N ASP A 78 -3.87 14.05 16.18
CA ASP A 78 -3.99 14.48 17.57
C ASP A 78 -4.61 13.40 18.48
N ALA A 79 -5.52 12.59 17.95
CA ALA A 79 -6.05 11.45 18.68
C ALA A 79 -4.97 10.38 18.94
N ILE A 80 -4.09 10.14 17.97
CA ILE A 80 -2.96 9.21 18.13
C ILE A 80 -1.96 9.76 19.15
N ARG A 81 -1.56 11.03 19.05
CA ARG A 81 -0.62 11.69 19.97
C ARG A 81 -1.02 11.59 21.43
N LYS A 82 -2.32 11.66 21.71
CA LYS A 82 -2.85 11.60 23.10
C LYS A 82 -2.69 10.21 23.73
N ARG A 83 -2.38 9.19 22.94
CA ARG A 83 -2.32 7.80 23.41
C ARG A 83 -0.91 7.34 23.74
N ASP A 84 0.13 8.06 23.27
CA ASP A 84 1.55 7.73 23.47
C ASP A 84 1.85 6.26 23.11
N LEU A 85 1.44 5.88 21.89
CA LEU A 85 1.48 4.48 21.44
C LEU A 85 2.91 4.02 21.17
N ARG A 86 3.22 2.81 21.61
CA ARG A 86 4.40 2.05 21.17
C ARG A 86 4.00 1.12 20.03
N VAL A 87 4.60 1.32 18.87
CA VAL A 87 4.23 0.64 17.62
C VAL A 87 5.42 -0.18 17.11
N ALA A 88 5.23 -1.48 16.94
CA ALA A 88 6.17 -2.33 16.23
C ALA A 88 5.84 -2.31 14.72
N VAL A 89 6.82 -2.02 13.88
CA VAL A 89 6.67 -1.95 12.41
C VAL A 89 7.53 -3.03 11.76
N ASP A 90 6.91 -3.85 10.93
CA ASP A 90 7.55 -4.85 10.08
C ASP A 90 7.27 -4.54 8.60
N PRO A 91 8.16 -3.84 7.89
CA PRO A 91 8.01 -3.61 6.46
C PRO A 91 8.28 -4.86 5.62
N MET A 92 8.56 -6.00 6.24
CA MET A 92 8.94 -7.26 5.59
C MET A 92 10.01 -7.04 4.49
N TYR A 93 11.05 -6.25 4.81
CA TYR A 93 12.14 -5.82 3.91
C TYR A 93 11.68 -4.95 2.73
N GLY A 94 10.43 -4.45 2.75
CA GLY A 94 9.80 -3.68 1.69
C GLY A 94 9.92 -2.17 1.85
N VAL A 95 9.13 -1.43 1.06
CA VAL A 95 9.29 0.02 0.83
C VAL A 95 8.58 0.90 1.85
N SER A 96 7.70 0.36 2.71
CA SER A 96 6.86 1.17 3.62
C SER A 96 7.60 1.87 4.76
N LEU A 97 8.80 1.41 5.11
CA LEU A 97 9.52 1.82 6.31
C LEU A 97 9.56 3.34 6.49
N THR A 98 10.04 4.05 5.48
CA THR A 98 10.26 5.50 5.57
C THR A 98 8.95 6.25 5.78
N ALA A 99 7.94 5.98 4.95
CA ALA A 99 6.66 6.68 5.03
C ALA A 99 5.93 6.38 6.34
N LEU A 100 5.80 5.10 6.70
CA LEU A 100 5.09 4.67 7.89
C LEU A 100 5.77 5.17 9.17
N SER A 101 7.10 5.02 9.28
CA SER A 101 7.85 5.52 10.43
C SER A 101 7.78 7.04 10.56
N THR A 102 7.80 7.78 9.45
CA THR A 102 7.65 9.24 9.47
C THR A 102 6.26 9.66 9.98
N ILE A 103 5.19 9.04 9.48
CA ILE A 103 3.81 9.33 9.91
C ILE A 103 3.66 9.03 11.41
N LEU A 104 4.15 7.89 11.88
CA LEU A 104 4.09 7.51 13.28
C LEU A 104 4.92 8.44 14.17
N ALA A 105 6.11 8.88 13.72
CA ALA A 105 6.93 9.85 14.44
C ALA A 105 6.24 11.22 14.54
N VAL A 106 5.61 11.71 13.46
CA VAL A 106 4.78 12.93 13.48
C VAL A 106 3.63 12.77 14.48
N ALA A 107 3.07 11.58 14.59
CA ALA A 107 2.04 11.26 15.58
C ALA A 107 2.60 11.03 17.00
N ARG A 108 3.90 11.20 17.23
CA ARG A 108 4.60 11.01 18.51
C ARG A 108 4.51 9.59 19.07
N CYS A 109 4.41 8.59 18.19
CA CYS A 109 4.50 7.20 18.62
C CYS A 109 5.96 6.83 18.88
N THR A 110 6.19 5.93 19.84
CA THR A 110 7.46 5.21 19.97
C THR A 110 7.47 4.11 18.92
N VAL A 111 8.36 4.20 17.93
CA VAL A 111 8.41 3.26 16.80
C VAL A 111 9.59 2.32 16.97
N GLU A 112 9.31 1.03 16.97
CA GLU A 112 10.32 -0.03 16.93
C GLU A 112 10.17 -0.81 15.62
N THR A 113 11.28 -1.20 15.00
CA THR A 113 11.25 -1.82 13.67
C THR A 113 11.96 -3.16 13.66
N ILE A 114 11.39 -4.12 12.93
CA ILE A 114 12.02 -5.39 12.58
C ILE A 114 12.04 -5.54 11.06
N ASN A 115 12.94 -6.35 10.52
CA ASN A 115 13.05 -6.60 9.07
C ASN A 115 13.11 -5.32 8.21
N ALA A 116 13.76 -4.27 8.74
CA ALA A 116 13.78 -2.93 8.15
C ALA A 116 14.93 -2.70 7.16
N GLN A 117 15.90 -3.63 7.08
CA GLN A 117 17.01 -3.54 6.14
C GLN A 117 16.59 -3.94 4.73
N HIS A 118 17.28 -3.40 3.73
CA HIS A 118 17.10 -3.83 2.36
C HIS A 118 17.63 -5.27 2.18
N ASP A 119 16.77 -6.17 1.72
CA ASP A 119 17.12 -7.55 1.40
C ASP A 119 16.35 -7.99 0.14
N THR A 120 17.07 -8.25 -0.94
CA THR A 120 16.50 -8.67 -2.23
C THR A 120 15.82 -10.04 -2.18
N LEU A 121 16.11 -10.84 -1.16
CA LEU A 121 15.49 -12.15 -0.93
C LEU A 121 14.39 -12.10 0.15
N PHE A 122 14.08 -10.92 0.70
CA PHE A 122 13.03 -10.75 1.72
C PHE A 122 13.20 -11.69 2.93
N GLY A 123 14.45 -11.85 3.40
CA GLY A 123 14.75 -12.78 4.50
C GLY A 123 14.48 -14.24 4.17
N GLY A 124 14.45 -14.61 2.89
CA GLY A 124 14.14 -15.96 2.42
C GLY A 124 12.67 -16.37 2.59
N LYS A 125 11.77 -15.41 2.76
CA LYS A 125 10.32 -15.65 2.96
C LYS A 125 9.49 -14.84 1.95
N MET A 126 8.26 -15.30 1.72
CA MET A 126 7.28 -14.51 0.98
C MET A 126 6.93 -13.26 1.81
N PRO A 127 7.12 -12.04 1.29
CA PRO A 127 6.77 -10.81 2.00
C PRO A 127 5.25 -10.56 1.94
N ALA A 128 4.48 -11.44 2.56
CA ALA A 128 3.02 -11.35 2.64
C ALA A 128 2.59 -11.32 4.10
N PRO A 129 1.87 -10.28 4.57
CA PRO A 129 1.55 -10.07 5.98
C PRO A 129 0.34 -10.94 6.42
N ALA A 130 0.55 -12.26 6.44
CA ALA A 130 -0.43 -13.26 6.85
C ALA A 130 -0.13 -13.76 8.28
N GLN A 131 -1.10 -14.41 8.90
CA GLN A 131 -0.98 -14.87 10.29
C GLN A 131 0.23 -15.78 10.53
N ASP A 132 0.57 -16.64 9.59
CA ASP A 132 1.69 -17.60 9.69
C ASP A 132 3.06 -16.92 9.45
N THR A 133 3.11 -15.86 8.66
CA THR A 133 4.34 -15.11 8.39
C THR A 133 4.69 -14.09 9.46
N LEU A 134 3.71 -13.63 10.24
CA LEU A 134 3.86 -12.57 11.25
C LEU A 134 4.20 -13.07 12.67
N LYS A 135 4.59 -14.33 12.85
CA LYS A 135 4.93 -14.87 14.18
C LYS A 135 6.06 -14.10 14.88
N ASN A 136 7.04 -13.64 14.13
CA ASN A 136 8.12 -12.82 14.70
C ASN A 136 7.61 -11.48 15.21
N LEU A 137 6.71 -10.83 14.46
CA LEU A 137 6.08 -9.57 14.87
C LEU A 137 5.18 -9.79 16.10
N GLN A 138 4.41 -10.89 16.15
CA GLN A 138 3.60 -11.26 17.32
C GLN A 138 4.46 -11.37 18.59
N ASN A 139 5.55 -12.14 18.52
CA ASN A 139 6.48 -12.29 19.64
C ASN A 139 7.11 -10.94 20.01
N TYR A 140 7.51 -10.15 19.02
CA TYR A 140 8.12 -8.83 19.25
C TYR A 140 7.17 -7.87 19.98
N VAL A 141 5.88 -7.83 19.57
CA VAL A 141 4.84 -7.03 20.25
C VAL A 141 4.73 -7.40 21.72
N LEU A 142 4.69 -8.70 22.03
CA LEU A 142 4.59 -9.21 23.40
C LEU A 142 5.85 -8.91 24.23
N ASP A 143 7.03 -9.20 23.69
CA ASP A 143 8.31 -9.07 24.38
C ASP A 143 8.67 -7.61 24.66
N ARG A 144 8.25 -6.70 23.80
CA ARG A 144 8.51 -5.27 23.89
C ARG A 144 7.35 -4.45 24.45
N TYR A 145 6.26 -5.12 24.80
CA TYR A 145 5.04 -4.46 25.31
C TYR A 145 4.56 -3.37 24.36
N CYS A 146 4.52 -3.67 23.05
CA CYS A 146 3.97 -2.73 22.08
C CYS A 146 2.45 -2.75 22.13
N ASP A 147 1.82 -1.58 21.91
CA ASP A 147 0.36 -1.45 21.85
C ASP A 147 -0.21 -2.04 20.55
N ILE A 148 0.59 -2.07 19.48
CA ILE A 148 0.19 -2.57 18.17
C ILE A 148 1.42 -2.97 17.35
N GLY A 149 1.28 -4.02 16.56
CA GLY A 149 2.21 -4.40 15.51
C GLY A 149 1.60 -4.15 14.13
N ILE A 150 2.34 -3.53 13.24
CA ILE A 150 1.93 -3.22 11.87
C ILE A 150 2.93 -3.83 10.90
N ALA A 151 2.46 -4.64 9.97
CA ALA A 151 3.26 -5.18 8.89
C ALA A 151 2.68 -4.80 7.53
N THR A 152 3.56 -4.62 6.55
CA THR A 152 3.16 -4.46 5.15
C THR A 152 3.90 -5.48 4.29
N ASP A 153 3.38 -5.77 3.10
CA ASP A 153 4.13 -6.53 2.11
C ASP A 153 5.22 -5.70 1.42
N GLY A 154 5.91 -6.30 0.45
CA GLY A 154 7.10 -5.70 -0.17
C GLY A 154 6.85 -4.37 -0.87
N ASP A 155 5.72 -4.19 -1.54
CA ASP A 155 5.30 -2.95 -2.23
C ASP A 155 4.28 -2.12 -1.42
N ALA A 156 3.95 -2.59 -0.20
CA ALA A 156 3.10 -1.92 0.78
C ALA A 156 1.64 -1.73 0.35
N ASP A 157 1.09 -2.63 -0.47
CA ASP A 157 -0.33 -2.60 -0.86
C ASP A 157 -1.22 -3.49 0.03
N ARG A 158 -0.61 -4.33 0.89
CA ARG A 158 -1.29 -5.18 1.87
C ARG A 158 -0.83 -4.87 3.30
N LEU A 159 -1.75 -5.08 4.25
CA LEU A 159 -1.57 -4.75 5.65
C LEU A 159 -1.83 -5.97 6.54
N GLY A 160 -0.97 -6.21 7.51
CA GLY A 160 -1.18 -7.10 8.64
C GLY A 160 -1.09 -6.35 9.96
N VAL A 161 -1.97 -6.66 10.90
CA VAL A 161 -2.01 -6.00 12.21
C VAL A 161 -2.02 -7.04 13.33
N ILE A 162 -1.24 -6.76 14.37
CA ILE A 162 -1.17 -7.52 15.61
C ILE A 162 -1.62 -6.62 16.76
N ASP A 163 -2.51 -7.09 17.62
CA ASP A 163 -2.93 -6.36 18.81
C ASP A 163 -1.88 -6.44 19.95
N ASP A 164 -2.13 -5.73 21.04
CA ASP A 164 -1.29 -5.71 22.26
C ASP A 164 -1.16 -7.06 22.98
N LYS A 165 -1.99 -8.04 22.61
CA LYS A 165 -1.97 -9.42 23.14
C LYS A 165 -1.32 -10.41 22.19
N GLY A 166 -0.74 -9.94 21.10
CA GLY A 166 -0.12 -10.78 20.07
C GLY A 166 -1.11 -11.46 19.12
N HIS A 167 -2.40 -11.09 19.12
CA HIS A 167 -3.36 -11.68 18.20
C HIS A 167 -3.29 -11.00 16.83
N TYR A 168 -3.29 -11.83 15.79
CA TYR A 168 -3.45 -11.34 14.42
C TYR A 168 -4.88 -10.87 14.16
N LEU A 169 -5.04 -9.64 13.72
CA LEU A 169 -6.33 -9.09 13.31
C LEU A 169 -6.59 -9.41 11.84
N HIS A 170 -7.59 -10.24 11.60
CA HIS A 170 -7.96 -10.62 10.25
C HIS A 170 -8.44 -9.41 9.43
N ALA A 171 -8.13 -9.36 8.13
CA ALA A 171 -8.49 -8.25 7.24
C ALA A 171 -9.98 -7.86 7.32
N ASN A 172 -10.87 -8.84 7.46
CA ASN A 172 -12.31 -8.60 7.65
C ASN A 172 -12.63 -7.84 8.94
N GLN A 173 -11.88 -8.07 10.03
CA GLN A 173 -12.06 -7.33 11.29
C GLN A 173 -11.60 -5.88 11.12
N ILE A 174 -10.44 -5.68 10.47
CA ILE A 174 -9.90 -4.35 10.20
C ILE A 174 -10.87 -3.56 9.32
N LEU A 175 -11.40 -4.17 8.25
CA LEU A 175 -12.36 -3.54 7.34
C LEU A 175 -13.63 -3.08 8.06
N VAL A 176 -14.19 -3.93 8.90
CA VAL A 176 -15.40 -3.61 9.68
C VAL A 176 -15.13 -2.48 10.68
N MET A 177 -13.99 -2.56 11.42
CA MET A 177 -13.60 -1.52 12.37
C MET A 177 -13.35 -0.17 11.65
N LEU A 178 -12.70 -0.20 10.49
CA LEU A 178 -12.44 1.00 9.70
C LEU A 178 -13.75 1.63 9.20
N TYR A 179 -14.66 0.85 8.64
CA TYR A 179 -15.96 1.35 8.18
C TYR A 179 -16.77 1.95 9.34
N TYR A 180 -16.82 1.25 10.49
CA TYR A 180 -17.45 1.78 11.70
C TYR A 180 -16.81 3.10 12.15
N TYR A 181 -15.47 3.20 12.14
CA TYR A 181 -14.75 4.43 12.48
C TYR A 181 -15.10 5.59 11.54
N LEU A 182 -15.16 5.34 10.23
CA LEU A 182 -15.49 6.36 9.24
C LEU A 182 -16.90 6.91 9.47
N LEU A 183 -17.87 6.02 9.69
CA LEU A 183 -19.25 6.44 9.92
C LEU A 183 -19.45 7.14 11.27
N LYS A 184 -18.90 6.55 12.35
CA LYS A 184 -19.19 7.03 13.71
C LYS A 184 -18.33 8.22 14.14
N TYR A 185 -17.02 8.14 13.89
CA TYR A 185 -16.06 9.11 14.43
C TYR A 185 -15.66 10.18 13.43
N LYS A 186 -15.61 9.86 12.15
CA LYS A 186 -15.40 10.84 11.08
C LYS A 186 -16.70 11.48 10.61
N GLY A 187 -17.87 10.91 10.94
CA GLY A 187 -19.16 11.39 10.50
C GLY A 187 -19.40 11.30 9.00
N TRP A 188 -18.60 10.48 8.32
CA TRP A 188 -18.75 10.26 6.89
C TRP A 188 -20.05 9.52 6.60
N ARG A 189 -20.60 9.75 5.42
CA ARG A 189 -21.76 9.03 4.91
C ARG A 189 -21.39 8.41 3.58
N GLY A 190 -21.80 7.18 3.38
CA GLY A 190 -21.51 6.43 2.17
C GLY A 190 -21.81 4.96 2.34
N ASP A 191 -22.35 4.36 1.31
CA ASP A 191 -22.63 2.95 1.26
C ASP A 191 -21.32 2.14 1.18
N ALA A 192 -21.36 0.89 1.64
CA ALA A 192 -20.26 -0.04 1.48
C ALA A 192 -20.42 -0.89 0.23
N VAL A 193 -19.31 -1.33 -0.33
CA VAL A 193 -19.26 -2.34 -1.38
C VAL A 193 -18.34 -3.47 -0.92
N ARG A 194 -18.76 -4.71 -1.04
CA ARG A 194 -17.97 -5.88 -0.71
C ARG A 194 -18.06 -6.95 -1.79
N ASN A 195 -17.07 -7.80 -1.87
CA ASN A 195 -17.14 -9.01 -2.67
C ASN A 195 -17.66 -10.20 -1.84
N LEU A 196 -17.91 -11.32 -2.50
CA LEU A 196 -18.42 -12.55 -1.88
C LEU A 196 -17.54 -13.07 -0.73
N ALA A 197 -16.23 -12.87 -0.78
CA ALA A 197 -15.28 -13.34 0.24
C ALA A 197 -15.22 -12.43 1.47
N THR A 198 -15.83 -11.25 1.43
CA THR A 198 -15.81 -10.28 2.52
C THR A 198 -16.94 -10.56 3.52
N THR A 199 -16.69 -10.27 4.78
CA THR A 199 -17.61 -10.55 5.88
C THR A 199 -18.95 -9.81 5.77
N HIS A 200 -20.05 -10.53 6.05
CA HIS A 200 -21.40 -9.94 6.21
C HIS A 200 -21.55 -9.02 7.43
N MET A 201 -20.57 -8.93 8.30
CA MET A 201 -20.59 -7.94 9.38
C MET A 201 -20.63 -6.50 8.85
N LEU A 202 -20.07 -6.30 7.64
CA LEU A 202 -20.10 -5.00 6.98
C LEU A 202 -21.54 -4.56 6.66
N ASP A 203 -22.42 -5.51 6.24
CA ASP A 203 -23.84 -5.26 5.99
C ASP A 203 -24.54 -4.73 7.26
N LYS A 204 -24.27 -5.40 8.39
CA LYS A 204 -24.85 -5.02 9.69
C LYS A 204 -24.39 -3.64 10.18
N VAL A 205 -23.13 -3.31 9.95
CA VAL A 205 -22.61 -1.97 10.28
C VAL A 205 -23.27 -0.94 9.38
N ALA A 206 -23.36 -1.16 8.07
CA ALA A 206 -24.02 -0.25 7.16
C ALA A 206 -25.48 0.00 7.60
N GLU A 207 -26.24 -1.05 7.84
CA GLU A 207 -27.64 -0.97 8.27
C GLU A 207 -27.79 -0.18 9.59
N SER A 208 -26.90 -0.40 10.56
CA SER A 208 -26.96 0.30 11.85
C SER A 208 -26.76 1.83 11.76
N PHE A 209 -26.19 2.30 10.66
CA PHE A 209 -26.01 3.74 10.36
C PHE A 209 -26.94 4.23 9.23
N GLY A 210 -27.93 3.42 8.79
CA GLY A 210 -28.86 3.76 7.72
C GLY A 210 -28.20 3.85 6.34
N GLN A 211 -27.07 3.15 6.15
CA GLN A 211 -26.37 2.99 4.89
C GLN A 211 -26.67 1.62 4.28
N LYS A 212 -26.32 1.43 3.01
CA LYS A 212 -26.44 0.14 2.32
C LYS A 212 -25.08 -0.52 2.16
N CYS A 213 -25.08 -1.83 1.99
CA CYS A 213 -23.91 -2.60 1.57
C CYS A 213 -24.28 -3.36 0.29
N TYR A 214 -23.49 -3.17 -0.75
CA TYR A 214 -23.67 -3.84 -2.03
C TYR A 214 -22.66 -4.98 -2.17
N GLU A 215 -23.12 -6.10 -2.69
CA GLU A 215 -22.27 -7.24 -3.05
C GLU A 215 -21.97 -7.22 -4.56
N VAL A 216 -20.71 -7.44 -4.92
CA VAL A 216 -20.20 -7.52 -6.30
C VAL A 216 -19.44 -8.82 -6.53
#